data_fd0ea1bb72e93faaa26bfcf6fa464c32
#
_entry.id   fd0ea1bb72e93faaa26bfcf6fa464c32
#
_cell.length_a   1.000
_cell.length_b   1.000
_cell.length_c   1.000
_cell.angle_alpha   90.00
_cell.angle_beta   90.00
_cell.angle_gamma   90.00
#
_symmetry.space_group_name_H-M   'P 1'
#
loop_
_entity.id
_entity.type
_entity.pdbx_description
1 polymer ?
#
loop_
_entity_poly.entity_id
_entity_poly.type
_entity_poly.pdbx_seq_one_letter_code
_entity_poly.pdbx_strand_id
1 'polypeptide(L)'
;MLKRSLLATALIGMVATPAIAEWRLPCIIAPGCSVTFVSPEYAARPVQPLNPEAALAAVNAFRTKNGRGTVVLDARLTKAAAMQSEAQAKRSRIGHDGPGGSLPKDRAARAGYRAKIASENAAAGQKSFSDAMQSWEGSAGHRENLLRPEVTAIGVAMAKNASGRPYWTLVLGAERK
;
A
#
# COMPACT_ATOMS: atom_id res chain seq x y z
N MET A 1 32.33 -22.07 67.89
CA MET A 1 31.09 -21.87 67.06
C MET A 1 31.43 -20.99 65.86
N LEU A 2 31.75 -21.63 64.72
CA LEU A 2 32.09 -20.89 63.48
C LEU A 2 30.82 -20.70 62.67
N LYS A 3 30.44 -19.46 62.41
CA LYS A 3 29.38 -19.12 61.43
C LYS A 3 29.99 -19.10 60.03
N ARG A 4 29.52 -19.99 59.14
CA ARG A 4 29.85 -19.99 57.73
C ARG A 4 28.88 -19.06 57.01
N SER A 5 29.38 -17.95 56.42
CA SER A 5 28.65 -17.11 55.50
C SER A 5 28.66 -17.73 54.10
N LEU A 6 27.51 -18.01 53.56
CA LEU A 6 27.33 -18.43 52.15
C LEU A 6 27.21 -17.13 51.30
N LEU A 7 28.22 -16.91 50.45
CA LEU A 7 28.15 -15.95 49.38
C LEU A 7 27.37 -16.58 48.20
N ALA A 8 26.21 -16.02 47.89
CA ALA A 8 25.48 -16.35 46.68
C ALA A 8 26.01 -15.53 45.53
N THR A 9 26.66 -16.19 44.58
CA THR A 9 27.13 -15.59 43.33
C THR A 9 25.94 -15.52 42.36
N ALA A 10 25.41 -14.33 42.09
CA ALA A 10 24.41 -14.12 41.06
C ALA A 10 25.07 -14.13 39.69
N LEU A 11 24.81 -15.16 38.88
CA LEU A 11 25.13 -15.15 37.45
C LEU A 11 24.16 -14.20 36.74
N ILE A 12 24.65 -13.04 36.30
CA ILE A 12 23.94 -12.17 35.39
C ILE A 12 24.09 -12.78 33.97
N GLY A 13 23.04 -13.44 33.50
CA GLY A 13 22.98 -13.92 32.14
C GLY A 13 22.91 -12.73 31.18
N MET A 14 23.97 -12.49 30.42
CA MET A 14 23.97 -11.60 29.27
C MET A 14 23.04 -12.19 28.21
N VAL A 15 21.87 -11.64 28.06
CA VAL A 15 21.02 -11.89 26.89
C VAL A 15 21.66 -11.14 25.72
N ALA A 16 22.32 -11.87 24.84
CA ALA A 16 22.83 -11.34 23.59
C ALA A 16 21.63 -10.93 22.72
N THR A 17 21.42 -9.64 22.54
CA THR A 17 20.50 -9.13 21.51
C THR A 17 21.06 -9.52 20.15
N PRO A 18 20.25 -10.13 19.25
CA PRO A 18 20.73 -10.43 17.90
C PRO A 18 21.07 -9.12 17.20
N ALA A 19 22.32 -9.00 16.73
CA ALA A 19 22.74 -7.90 15.88
C ALA A 19 21.84 -7.87 14.64
N ILE A 20 21.10 -6.78 14.46
CA ILE A 20 20.30 -6.54 13.26
C ILE A 20 21.31 -6.29 12.13
N ALA A 21 21.48 -7.28 11.26
CA ALA A 21 22.30 -7.12 10.06
C ALA A 21 21.66 -6.08 9.14
N GLU A 22 22.22 -4.89 9.09
CA GLU A 22 21.86 -3.85 8.13
C GLU A 22 22.32 -4.27 6.73
N TRP A 23 21.41 -4.78 5.92
CA TRP A 23 21.68 -5.01 4.51
C TRP A 23 21.43 -3.72 3.73
N ARG A 24 22.53 -3.03 3.39
CA ARG A 24 22.50 -1.89 2.47
C ARG A 24 22.51 -2.42 1.04
N LEU A 25 21.38 -2.35 0.35
CA LEU A 25 21.38 -2.46 -1.11
C LEU A 25 21.84 -1.10 -1.68
N PRO A 26 22.82 -1.08 -2.59
CA PRO A 26 23.25 0.17 -3.21
C PRO A 26 22.08 0.74 -4.03
N CYS A 27 21.62 1.92 -3.68
CA CYS A 27 20.75 2.72 -4.52
C CYS A 27 21.62 3.32 -5.63
N ILE A 28 21.63 2.68 -6.80
CA ILE A 28 22.26 3.25 -7.96
C ILE A 28 21.22 4.16 -8.62
N ILE A 29 21.42 5.48 -8.43
CA ILE A 29 20.96 6.61 -9.23
C ILE A 29 19.52 7.09 -9.02
N ALA A 30 19.36 8.21 -8.40
CA ALA A 30 18.70 9.47 -8.81
C ALA A 30 18.53 10.37 -7.58
N PRO A 31 18.61 11.68 -7.68
CA PRO A 31 18.30 12.58 -6.57
C PRO A 31 16.82 12.42 -6.19
N GLY A 32 16.55 12.03 -4.94
CA GLY A 32 15.20 11.80 -4.42
C GLY A 32 14.82 10.33 -4.17
N CYS A 33 15.70 9.37 -4.37
CA CYS A 33 15.42 7.96 -4.06
C CYS A 33 15.45 7.72 -2.53
N SER A 34 14.28 7.65 -1.89
CA SER A 34 14.15 7.20 -0.51
C SER A 34 14.27 5.68 -0.47
N VAL A 35 15.40 5.17 0.03
CA VAL A 35 15.57 3.73 0.29
C VAL A 35 14.74 3.37 1.53
N THR A 36 13.60 2.76 1.31
CA THR A 36 12.82 2.19 2.41
C THR A 36 13.45 0.87 2.79
N PHE A 37 14.13 0.81 3.93
CA PHE A 37 14.62 -0.44 4.49
C PHE A 37 13.43 -1.29 4.93
N VAL A 38 13.27 -2.43 4.29
CA VAL A 38 12.26 -3.42 4.66
C VAL A 38 12.96 -4.48 5.51
N SER A 39 12.49 -4.69 6.75
CA SER A 39 13.07 -5.74 7.59
C SER A 39 12.93 -7.12 6.93
N PRO A 40 13.89 -8.04 7.14
CA PRO A 40 13.78 -9.40 6.61
C PRO A 40 12.48 -10.10 7.05
N GLU A 41 12.02 -9.83 8.26
CA GLU A 41 10.76 -10.33 8.81
C GLU A 41 9.56 -9.82 7.99
N TYR A 42 9.50 -8.52 7.67
CA TYR A 42 8.44 -7.98 6.81
C TYR A 42 8.51 -8.59 5.40
N ALA A 43 9.72 -8.75 4.85
CA ALA A 43 9.89 -9.35 3.52
C ALA A 43 9.36 -10.79 3.46
N ALA A 44 9.52 -11.57 4.53
CA ALA A 44 9.06 -12.94 4.65
C ALA A 44 7.53 -13.07 4.87
N ARG A 45 6.83 -12.01 5.27
CA ARG A 45 5.38 -12.05 5.50
C ARG A 45 4.64 -12.45 4.22
N PRO A 46 3.62 -13.33 4.32
CA PRO A 46 2.78 -13.66 3.17
C PRO A 46 1.96 -12.44 2.71
N VAL A 47 1.74 -12.33 1.41
CA VAL A 47 0.86 -11.30 0.84
C VAL A 47 -0.58 -11.67 1.16
N GLN A 48 -1.26 -10.77 1.90
CA GLN A 48 -2.66 -10.92 2.27
C GLN A 48 -3.56 -10.76 1.04
N PRO A 49 -4.64 -11.54 0.95
CA PRO A 49 -5.66 -11.33 -0.08
C PRO A 49 -6.32 -9.97 0.12
N LEU A 50 -6.76 -9.36 -0.99
CA LEU A 50 -7.56 -8.15 -0.93
C LEU A 50 -8.99 -8.47 -0.48
N ASN A 51 -9.47 -7.76 0.54
CA ASN A 51 -10.88 -7.69 0.91
C ASN A 51 -11.38 -6.28 0.57
N PRO A 52 -12.26 -6.11 -0.43
CA PRO A 52 -12.73 -4.80 -0.87
C PRO A 52 -13.50 -4.02 0.20
N GLU A 53 -14.28 -4.70 1.03
CA GLU A 53 -15.07 -4.07 2.10
C GLU A 53 -14.15 -3.54 3.22
N ALA A 54 -13.14 -4.32 3.60
CA ALA A 54 -12.12 -3.87 4.55
C ALA A 54 -11.30 -2.69 3.98
N ALA A 55 -11.02 -2.71 2.68
CA ALA A 55 -10.35 -1.60 2.00
C ALA A 55 -11.23 -0.33 2.00
N LEU A 56 -12.52 -0.45 1.71
CA LEU A 56 -13.48 0.63 1.80
C LEU A 56 -13.55 1.21 3.21
N ALA A 57 -13.63 0.34 4.22
CA ALA A 57 -13.65 0.77 5.63
C ALA A 57 -12.39 1.56 6.01
N ALA A 58 -11.20 1.11 5.59
CA ALA A 58 -9.95 1.82 5.84
C ALA A 58 -9.90 3.20 5.17
N VAL A 59 -10.32 3.28 3.90
CA VAL A 59 -10.40 4.57 3.17
C VAL A 59 -11.38 5.51 3.86
N ASN A 60 -12.57 5.03 4.25
CA ASN A 60 -13.58 5.83 4.91
C ASN A 60 -13.15 6.29 6.30
N ALA A 61 -12.48 5.44 7.08
CA ALA A 61 -11.92 5.82 8.38
C ALA A 61 -10.89 6.96 8.23
N PHE A 62 -10.00 6.86 7.23
CA PHE A 62 -9.03 7.92 6.95
C PHE A 62 -9.70 9.21 6.50
N ARG A 63 -10.69 9.14 5.60
CA ARG A 63 -11.43 10.31 5.11
C ARG A 63 -12.18 11.01 6.23
N THR A 64 -12.95 10.29 7.05
CA THR A 64 -13.72 10.87 8.16
C THR A 64 -12.83 11.47 9.23
N LYS A 65 -11.71 10.83 9.59
CA LYS A 65 -10.68 11.38 10.49
C LYS A 65 -10.15 12.73 10.00
N ASN A 66 -10.15 12.96 8.68
CA ASN A 66 -9.68 14.20 8.06
C ASN A 66 -10.84 15.12 7.58
N GLY A 67 -12.05 14.96 8.11
CA GLY A 67 -13.20 15.85 7.83
C GLY A 67 -13.76 15.70 6.41
N ARG A 68 -13.58 14.53 5.76
CA ARG A 68 -14.12 14.25 4.43
C ARG A 68 -15.30 13.29 4.51
N GLY A 69 -16.25 13.45 3.58
CA GLY A 69 -17.37 12.53 3.44
C GLY A 69 -16.92 11.12 3.05
N THR A 70 -17.70 10.12 3.42
CA THR A 70 -17.49 8.73 3.04
C THR A 70 -17.69 8.51 1.55
N VAL A 71 -17.11 7.44 1.03
CA VAL A 71 -17.23 6.98 -0.36
C VAL A 71 -17.83 5.58 -0.37
N VAL A 72 -18.25 5.11 -1.54
CA VAL A 72 -18.79 3.77 -1.76
C VAL A 72 -17.92 2.97 -2.74
N LEU A 73 -18.03 1.65 -2.70
CA LEU A 73 -17.44 0.80 -3.75
C LEU A 73 -18.24 0.94 -5.04
N ASP A 74 -17.53 1.04 -6.17
CA ASP A 74 -18.11 0.99 -7.51
C ASP A 74 -17.41 -0.11 -8.33
N ALA A 75 -18.20 -1.06 -8.82
CA ALA A 75 -17.67 -2.21 -9.56
C ALA A 75 -16.94 -1.79 -10.84
N ARG A 76 -17.35 -0.69 -11.48
CA ARG A 76 -16.70 -0.14 -12.68
C ARG A 76 -15.33 0.43 -12.35
N LEU A 77 -15.21 1.13 -11.22
CA LEU A 77 -13.90 1.61 -10.73
C LEU A 77 -13.01 0.45 -10.28
N THR A 78 -13.59 -0.60 -9.67
CA THR A 78 -12.85 -1.83 -9.33
C THR A 78 -12.31 -2.50 -10.60
N LYS A 79 -13.10 -2.57 -11.68
CA LYS A 79 -12.65 -3.08 -12.98
C LYS A 79 -11.51 -2.21 -13.55
N ALA A 80 -11.60 -0.89 -13.44
CA ALA A 80 -10.53 0.03 -13.87
C ALA A 80 -9.24 -0.17 -13.05
N ALA A 81 -9.37 -0.38 -11.73
CA ALA A 81 -8.24 -0.70 -10.84
C ALA A 81 -7.60 -2.06 -11.19
N ALA A 82 -8.40 -3.08 -11.51
CA ALA A 82 -7.91 -4.38 -11.93
C ALA A 82 -7.10 -4.30 -13.23
N MET A 83 -7.59 -3.59 -14.24
CA MET A 83 -6.85 -3.35 -15.49
C MET A 83 -5.47 -2.76 -15.23
N GLN A 84 -5.34 -1.87 -14.27
CA GLN A 84 -4.06 -1.23 -13.93
C GLN A 84 -3.16 -2.14 -13.11
N SER A 85 -3.67 -2.77 -12.05
CA SER A 85 -2.85 -3.67 -11.21
C SER A 85 -2.31 -4.85 -12.02
N GLU A 86 -3.09 -5.43 -12.93
CA GLU A 86 -2.67 -6.48 -13.86
C GLU A 86 -1.59 -5.99 -14.82
N ALA A 87 -1.75 -4.79 -15.41
CA ALA A 87 -0.77 -4.20 -16.31
C ALA A 87 0.55 -3.92 -15.60
N GLN A 88 0.52 -3.43 -14.36
CA GLN A 88 1.70 -3.21 -13.53
C GLN A 88 2.39 -4.54 -13.19
N ALA A 89 1.62 -5.54 -12.77
CA ALA A 89 2.13 -6.88 -12.46
C ALA A 89 2.81 -7.52 -13.68
N LYS A 90 2.16 -7.46 -14.85
CA LYS A 90 2.70 -7.99 -16.10
C LYS A 90 4.04 -7.38 -16.50
N ARG A 91 4.19 -6.07 -16.35
CA ARG A 91 5.45 -5.35 -16.67
C ARG A 91 6.42 -5.27 -15.49
N SER A 92 6.05 -5.79 -14.32
CA SER A 92 6.81 -5.72 -13.07
C SER A 92 7.25 -4.28 -12.71
N ARG A 93 6.45 -3.28 -13.09
CA ARG A 93 6.75 -1.85 -12.90
C ARG A 93 5.50 -1.09 -12.48
N ILE A 94 5.66 -0.26 -11.42
CA ILE A 94 4.62 0.68 -10.97
C ILE A 94 4.52 1.88 -11.93
N GLY A 95 3.36 2.47 -12.04
CA GLY A 95 3.09 3.68 -12.85
C GLY A 95 1.59 3.90 -13.03
N HIS A 96 1.22 5.02 -13.63
CA HIS A 96 -0.18 5.40 -13.87
C HIS A 96 -0.64 5.16 -15.32
N ASP A 97 0.29 4.94 -16.23
CA ASP A 97 0.01 4.52 -17.60
C ASP A 97 -0.40 3.03 -17.62
N GLY A 98 -1.56 2.76 -18.15
CA GLY A 98 -2.12 1.40 -18.27
C GLY A 98 -1.93 0.82 -19.67
N PRO A 99 -2.68 -0.24 -20.02
CA PRO A 99 -2.66 -0.85 -21.34
C PRO A 99 -2.91 0.18 -22.45
N GLY A 100 -2.00 0.23 -23.43
CA GLY A 100 -2.06 1.20 -24.55
C GLY A 100 -1.86 2.66 -24.10
N GLY A 101 -1.12 2.92 -23.02
CA GLY A 101 -0.90 4.27 -22.49
C GLY A 101 -2.10 4.89 -21.81
N SER A 102 -3.15 4.10 -21.48
CA SER A 102 -4.38 4.61 -20.88
C SER A 102 -4.17 5.23 -19.52
N LEU A 103 -4.75 6.40 -19.30
CA LEU A 103 -4.81 7.09 -18.01
C LEU A 103 -5.94 6.52 -17.14
N PRO A 104 -5.97 6.81 -15.82
CA PRO A 104 -7.03 6.34 -14.92
C PRO A 104 -8.45 6.64 -15.42
N LYS A 105 -8.65 7.84 -15.99
CA LYS A 105 -9.94 8.26 -16.56
C LYS A 105 -10.36 7.42 -17.78
N ASP A 106 -9.41 7.03 -18.62
CA ASP A 106 -9.68 6.22 -19.81
C ASP A 106 -10.08 4.80 -19.40
N ARG A 107 -9.43 4.24 -18.38
CA ARG A 107 -9.78 2.94 -17.82
C ARG A 107 -11.15 2.94 -17.16
N ALA A 108 -11.45 3.99 -16.39
CA ALA A 108 -12.78 4.20 -15.81
C ALA A 108 -13.86 4.26 -16.92
N ALA A 109 -13.63 5.02 -17.99
CA ALA A 109 -14.54 5.10 -19.13
C ALA A 109 -14.73 3.76 -19.84
N ARG A 110 -13.65 3.01 -20.10
CA ARG A 110 -13.72 1.65 -20.67
C ARG A 110 -14.49 0.67 -19.78
N ALA A 111 -14.47 0.88 -18.46
CA ALA A 111 -15.25 0.11 -17.51
C ALA A 111 -16.71 0.59 -17.37
N GLY A 112 -17.12 1.66 -18.10
CA GLY A 112 -18.47 2.22 -18.08
C GLY A 112 -18.69 3.32 -17.04
N TYR A 113 -17.64 3.78 -16.34
CA TYR A 113 -17.73 4.86 -15.35
C TYR A 113 -17.50 6.21 -16.00
N ARG A 114 -18.54 7.06 -16.06
CA ARG A 114 -18.50 8.39 -16.68
C ARG A 114 -17.86 9.42 -15.73
N ALA A 115 -16.54 9.33 -15.59
CA ALA A 115 -15.81 10.12 -14.61
C ALA A 115 -15.84 11.64 -14.91
N LYS A 116 -16.32 12.44 -13.95
CA LYS A 116 -15.95 13.85 -13.82
C LYS A 116 -14.50 13.92 -13.31
N ILE A 117 -14.20 13.13 -12.28
CA ILE A 117 -12.87 12.96 -11.68
C ILE A 117 -12.53 11.47 -11.66
N ALA A 118 -11.29 11.15 -12.01
CA ALA A 118 -10.69 9.87 -11.74
C ALA A 118 -9.22 10.09 -11.36
N SER A 119 -8.87 9.83 -10.13
CA SER A 119 -7.49 9.81 -9.62
C SER A 119 -7.10 8.40 -9.20
N GLU A 120 -5.81 8.15 -9.04
CA GLU A 120 -5.31 6.82 -8.79
C GLU A 120 -4.15 6.85 -7.79
N ASN A 121 -4.19 5.94 -6.84
CA ASN A 121 -3.06 5.61 -6.00
C ASN A 121 -2.57 4.21 -6.36
N ALA A 122 -1.27 4.09 -6.57
CA ALA A 122 -0.62 2.82 -6.88
C ALA A 122 0.47 2.51 -5.86
N ALA A 123 0.64 1.21 -5.56
CA ALA A 123 1.70 0.74 -4.67
C ALA A 123 2.19 -0.65 -5.12
N ALA A 124 3.43 -1.01 -4.79
CA ALA A 124 4.00 -2.30 -5.17
C ALA A 124 4.91 -2.88 -4.08
N GLY A 125 4.68 -4.13 -3.72
CA GLY A 125 5.47 -4.85 -2.73
C GLY A 125 4.87 -4.88 -1.32
N GLN A 126 3.89 -4.05 -1.02
CA GLN A 126 3.19 -4.04 0.27
C GLN A 126 2.47 -5.38 0.49
N LYS A 127 2.58 -5.93 1.70
CA LYS A 127 2.07 -7.27 2.01
C LYS A 127 0.57 -7.32 2.29
N SER A 128 -0.06 -6.16 2.56
CA SER A 128 -1.49 -6.01 2.79
C SER A 128 -2.01 -4.69 2.22
N PHE A 129 -3.33 -4.57 2.10
CA PHE A 129 -3.96 -3.29 1.76
C PHE A 129 -3.69 -2.22 2.84
N SER A 130 -3.64 -2.62 4.11
CA SER A 130 -3.28 -1.70 5.20
C SER A 130 -1.89 -1.10 5.03
N ASP A 131 -0.90 -1.92 4.61
CA ASP A 131 0.46 -1.42 4.34
C ASP A 131 0.47 -0.47 3.12
N ALA A 132 -0.33 -0.75 2.08
CA ALA A 132 -0.49 0.14 0.93
C ALA A 132 -1.14 1.46 1.34
N MET A 133 -2.20 1.39 2.14
CA MET A 133 -2.92 2.56 2.67
C MET A 133 -1.98 3.45 3.49
N GLN A 134 -1.20 2.88 4.41
CA GLN A 134 -0.21 3.61 5.19
C GLN A 134 0.83 4.32 4.30
N SER A 135 1.31 3.66 3.24
CA SER A 135 2.22 4.28 2.28
C SER A 135 1.58 5.46 1.56
N TRP A 136 0.30 5.37 1.21
CA TRP A 136 -0.43 6.45 0.56
C TRP A 136 -0.76 7.61 1.51
N GLU A 137 -1.06 7.32 2.77
CA GLU A 137 -1.27 8.34 3.80
C GLU A 137 -0.01 9.16 4.06
N GLY A 138 1.17 8.55 3.98
CA GLY A 138 2.47 9.21 4.17
C GLY A 138 2.97 10.00 2.95
N SER A 139 2.37 9.84 1.76
CA SER A 139 2.77 10.48 0.51
C SER A 139 1.84 11.65 0.18
N ALA A 140 2.38 12.86 0.01
CA ALA A 140 1.58 14.06 -0.20
C ALA A 140 0.59 13.94 -1.38
N GLY A 141 1.03 13.49 -2.56
CA GLY A 141 0.17 13.35 -3.74
C GLY A 141 -0.88 12.25 -3.59
N HIS A 142 -0.52 11.09 -3.00
CA HIS A 142 -1.49 10.03 -2.74
C HIS A 142 -2.50 10.43 -1.66
N ARG A 143 -2.04 11.13 -0.62
CA ARG A 143 -2.90 11.68 0.43
C ARG A 143 -3.89 12.70 -0.13
N GLU A 144 -3.47 13.57 -1.04
CA GLU A 144 -4.34 14.52 -1.74
C GLU A 144 -5.47 13.77 -2.47
N ASN A 145 -5.16 12.71 -3.21
CA ASN A 145 -6.16 11.88 -3.88
C ASN A 145 -7.16 11.28 -2.89
N LEU A 146 -6.68 10.73 -1.75
CA LEU A 146 -7.53 10.15 -0.70
C LEU A 146 -8.49 11.18 -0.09
N LEU A 147 -8.04 12.42 0.05
CA LEU A 147 -8.78 13.50 0.72
C LEU A 147 -9.52 14.44 -0.24
N ARG A 148 -9.52 14.15 -1.54
CA ARG A 148 -10.23 14.96 -2.52
C ARG A 148 -11.72 15.04 -2.19
N PRO A 149 -12.28 16.26 -2.00
CA PRO A 149 -13.64 16.42 -1.47
C PRO A 149 -14.73 15.92 -2.44
N GLU A 150 -14.46 16.00 -3.75
CA GLU A 150 -15.42 15.63 -4.79
C GLU A 150 -15.56 14.12 -5.00
N VAL A 151 -14.63 13.33 -4.48
CA VAL A 151 -14.64 11.86 -4.63
C VAL A 151 -15.82 11.27 -3.86
N THR A 152 -16.62 10.47 -4.55
CA THR A 152 -17.82 9.80 -4.00
C THR A 152 -17.76 8.29 -4.10
N ALA A 153 -16.86 7.74 -4.94
CA ALA A 153 -16.74 6.30 -5.13
C ALA A 153 -15.27 5.88 -5.28
N ILE A 154 -14.99 4.63 -4.94
CA ILE A 154 -13.69 4.00 -5.14
C ILE A 154 -13.82 2.63 -5.80
N GLY A 155 -12.73 2.21 -6.44
CA GLY A 155 -12.51 0.83 -6.82
C GLY A 155 -11.11 0.42 -6.44
N VAL A 156 -10.94 -0.81 -5.97
CA VAL A 156 -9.66 -1.33 -5.49
C VAL A 156 -9.36 -2.69 -6.10
N ALA A 157 -8.09 -2.91 -6.47
CA ALA A 157 -7.63 -4.19 -6.99
C ALA A 157 -6.17 -4.46 -6.63
N MET A 158 -5.79 -5.72 -6.70
CA MET A 158 -4.43 -6.18 -6.52
C MET A 158 -4.14 -7.32 -7.50
N ALA A 159 -2.96 -7.28 -8.12
CA ALA A 159 -2.43 -8.38 -8.91
C ALA A 159 -1.00 -8.71 -8.48
N LYS A 160 -0.58 -9.96 -8.66
CA LYS A 160 0.80 -10.39 -8.39
C LYS A 160 1.53 -10.64 -9.70
N ASN A 161 2.80 -10.26 -9.79
CA ASN A 161 3.64 -10.66 -10.91
C ASN A 161 4.14 -12.12 -10.75
N ALA A 162 4.90 -12.60 -11.71
CA ALA A 162 5.43 -13.97 -11.71
C ALA A 162 6.30 -14.30 -10.48
N SER A 163 6.94 -13.30 -9.85
CA SER A 163 7.71 -13.49 -8.60
C SER A 163 6.85 -13.38 -7.33
N GLY A 164 5.52 -13.26 -7.46
CA GLY A 164 4.61 -13.11 -6.33
C GLY A 164 4.56 -11.71 -5.72
N ARG A 165 5.26 -10.72 -6.30
CA ARG A 165 5.23 -9.34 -5.85
C ARG A 165 3.86 -8.72 -6.12
N PRO A 166 3.15 -8.17 -5.11
CA PRO A 166 1.85 -7.55 -5.30
C PRO A 166 1.95 -6.13 -5.86
N TYR A 167 0.96 -5.77 -6.67
CA TYR A 167 0.71 -4.44 -7.22
C TYR A 167 -0.71 -4.04 -6.87
N TRP A 168 -0.83 -2.98 -6.09
CA TRP A 168 -2.09 -2.45 -5.57
C TRP A 168 -2.50 -1.23 -6.37
N THR A 169 -3.77 -1.14 -6.68
CA THR A 169 -4.35 0.05 -7.32
C THR A 169 -5.64 0.43 -6.63
N LEU A 170 -5.76 1.70 -6.24
CA LEU A 170 -6.97 2.33 -5.75
C LEU A 170 -7.35 3.44 -6.72
N VAL A 171 -8.48 3.31 -7.38
CA VAL A 171 -9.07 4.36 -8.23
C VAL A 171 -10.13 5.09 -7.42
N LEU A 172 -10.05 6.42 -7.42
CA LEU A 172 -10.99 7.30 -6.70
C LEU A 172 -11.73 8.15 -7.73
N GLY A 173 -13.05 8.15 -7.68
CA GLY A 173 -13.88 8.77 -8.71
C GLY A 173 -15.03 9.63 -8.19
N ALA A 174 -15.43 10.59 -9.04
CA ALA A 174 -16.72 11.23 -9.00
C ALA A 174 -17.36 11.12 -10.40
N GLU A 175 -18.61 10.66 -10.44
CA GLU A 175 -19.32 10.48 -11.71
C GLU A 175 -19.92 11.80 -12.21
N ARG A 176 -20.01 11.96 -13.52
CA ARG A 176 -20.78 13.05 -14.13
C ARG A 176 -22.27 12.76 -13.93
N LYS A 177 -22.98 13.72 -13.44
CA LYS A 177 -24.46 13.72 -13.46
C LYS A 177 -24.96 13.81 -14.89
#